data_7578fb7222e738cdcd591cd15cb30bbe
#
_entry.id   7578fb7222e738cdcd591cd15cb30bbe
#
_cell.length_a   1.000
_cell.length_b   1.000
_cell.length_c   1.000
_cell.angle_alpha   90.00
_cell.angle_beta   90.00
_cell.angle_gamma   90.00
#
_symmetry.space_group_name_H-M   'P 1'
#
loop_
_entity.id
_entity.type
_entity.pdbx_description
1 polymer ?
#
loop_
_entity_poly.entity_id
_entity_poly.type
_entity_poly.pdbx_seq_one_letter_code
_entity_poly.pdbx_strand_id
1 'polypeptide(L)'
;MKNVVVVGAGPGGASIAYLLANRGIAVTLVERRRDFAREFRGEILMPSGIEALHQMGLGEALAQTDSHAAPDFTLYMNSKQIVAEHLDPEFFQGHPPLAISQPALLEAIVAEAEKLPRFKFERGVSVKELVEEGGAVTGVTIRDDDGDRFLPADLVIGSDGRNSVVRKHLDHGVTENSPPMDIVWCKLPCPEDWPGVKAYVGRGHLLVAYHTWDHSLQLGWVILKGTFGELRDKGIEAWIEEMARHVSPDLAAHLRAHSAAAQKPFLLDTVSDCVDSWSGPGVLLIGDAAHTMSPVGGQGVNIALRDAIVAANYLVPILNNPSTSVTEMTSALQSIEKERRIEVDYIQNLQAKPPKIVLSRAWWGEPIRRLAGLALSTQQIRRKAAQGASVFPFGVIDVKLDI
;
A
#
# COMPACT_ATOMS: atom_id res chain seq x y z
N MET A 1 22.42 -24.42 7.57
CA MET A 1 21.59 -23.73 6.56
C MET A 1 20.69 -22.78 7.33
N LYS A 2 20.63 -21.53 6.93
CA LYS A 2 19.90 -20.50 7.68
C LYS A 2 18.39 -20.62 7.45
N ASN A 3 17.62 -20.34 8.51
CA ASN A 3 16.16 -20.36 8.51
C ASN A 3 15.62 -18.95 8.75
N VAL A 4 14.64 -18.53 7.95
CA VAL A 4 14.01 -17.21 8.05
C VAL A 4 12.54 -17.36 8.46
N VAL A 5 12.12 -16.58 9.44
CA VAL A 5 10.72 -16.43 9.78
C VAL A 5 10.23 -15.08 9.28
N VAL A 6 9.20 -15.08 8.43
CA VAL A 6 8.53 -13.87 7.95
C VAL A 6 7.20 -13.73 8.67
N VAL A 7 7.02 -12.61 9.37
CA VAL A 7 5.83 -12.33 10.18
C VAL A 7 4.90 -11.40 9.40
N GLY A 8 3.71 -11.90 9.03
CA GLY A 8 2.71 -11.20 8.23
C GLY A 8 2.80 -11.50 6.73
N ALA A 9 1.73 -12.03 6.17
CA ALA A 9 1.59 -12.36 4.75
C ALA A 9 0.91 -11.24 3.94
N GLY A 10 1.22 -9.97 4.25
CA GLY A 10 0.89 -8.84 3.40
C GLY A 10 1.77 -8.82 2.12
N PRO A 11 1.60 -7.81 1.23
CA PRO A 11 2.32 -7.75 -0.04
C PRO A 11 3.85 -7.90 0.10
N GLY A 12 4.46 -7.18 1.04
CA GLY A 12 5.90 -7.29 1.30
C GLY A 12 6.30 -8.65 1.86
N GLY A 13 5.55 -9.17 2.86
CA GLY A 13 5.88 -10.44 3.52
C GLY A 13 5.70 -11.65 2.61
N ALA A 14 4.61 -11.75 1.88
CA ALA A 14 4.39 -12.84 0.92
C ALA A 14 5.47 -12.82 -0.18
N SER A 15 5.80 -11.64 -0.71
CA SER A 15 6.79 -11.48 -1.77
C SER A 15 8.21 -11.81 -1.31
N ILE A 16 8.65 -11.31 -0.15
CA ILE A 16 10.00 -11.64 0.36
C ILE A 16 10.12 -13.12 0.70
N ALA A 17 9.07 -13.71 1.28
CA ALA A 17 9.04 -15.13 1.60
C ALA A 17 9.15 -15.99 0.33
N TYR A 18 8.41 -15.64 -0.72
CA TYR A 18 8.52 -16.28 -2.03
C TYR A 18 9.93 -16.13 -2.61
N LEU A 19 10.48 -14.92 -2.66
CA LEU A 19 11.81 -14.66 -3.23
C LEU A 19 12.91 -15.44 -2.53
N LEU A 20 12.93 -15.46 -1.20
CA LEU A 20 13.91 -16.20 -0.42
C LEU A 20 13.78 -17.71 -0.63
N ALA A 21 12.56 -18.24 -0.58
CA ALA A 21 12.31 -19.67 -0.80
C ALA A 21 12.68 -20.10 -2.23
N ASN A 22 12.40 -19.27 -3.24
CA ASN A 22 12.76 -19.51 -4.64
C ASN A 22 14.29 -19.52 -4.86
N ARG A 23 15.06 -18.96 -3.94
CA ARG A 23 16.54 -19.02 -3.91
C ARG A 23 17.08 -20.08 -2.94
N GLY A 24 16.23 -21.05 -2.52
CA GLY A 24 16.62 -22.21 -1.73
C GLY A 24 16.83 -21.94 -0.24
N ILE A 25 16.46 -20.78 0.27
CA ILE A 25 16.48 -20.45 1.69
C ILE A 25 15.26 -21.08 2.38
N ALA A 26 15.43 -21.64 3.58
CA ALA A 26 14.30 -22.14 4.35
C ALA A 26 13.50 -20.99 4.94
N VAL A 27 12.20 -20.92 4.62
CA VAL A 27 11.31 -19.83 5.03
C VAL A 27 10.04 -20.38 5.67
N THR A 28 9.70 -19.85 6.83
CA THR A 28 8.37 -20.01 7.42
C THR A 28 7.65 -18.65 7.39
N LEU A 29 6.58 -18.55 6.63
CA LEU A 29 5.68 -17.41 6.58
C LEU A 29 4.55 -17.61 7.60
N VAL A 30 4.33 -16.65 8.49
CA VAL A 30 3.32 -16.70 9.55
C VAL A 30 2.27 -15.62 9.33
N GLU A 31 1.00 -15.98 9.29
CA GLU A 31 -0.13 -15.03 9.16
C GLU A 31 -1.19 -15.31 10.23
N ARG A 32 -1.56 -14.28 10.99
CA ARG A 32 -2.56 -14.39 12.07
C ARG A 32 -3.97 -14.67 11.59
N ARG A 33 -4.30 -14.29 10.35
CA ARG A 33 -5.62 -14.54 9.77
C ARG A 33 -5.64 -15.90 9.06
N ARG A 34 -6.81 -16.52 9.05
CA ARG A 34 -7.04 -17.80 8.36
C ARG A 34 -7.25 -17.64 6.86
N ASP A 35 -7.57 -16.42 6.42
CA ASP A 35 -7.77 -16.04 5.02
C ASP A 35 -7.22 -14.64 4.76
N PHE A 36 -7.17 -14.24 3.50
CA PHE A 36 -6.80 -12.88 3.10
C PHE A 36 -8.00 -11.96 2.93
N ALA A 37 -9.22 -12.41 3.24
CA ALA A 37 -10.41 -11.56 3.22
C ALA A 37 -10.22 -10.40 4.20
N ARG A 38 -10.10 -9.20 3.67
CA ARG A 38 -9.91 -7.97 4.44
C ARG A 38 -10.95 -6.95 4.01
N GLU A 39 -11.35 -6.09 4.93
CA GLU A 39 -11.97 -4.85 4.54
C GLU A 39 -11.00 -4.10 3.62
N PHE A 40 -11.55 -3.49 2.59
CA PHE A 40 -10.85 -2.79 1.52
C PHE A 40 -9.67 -1.94 2.04
N ARG A 41 -8.50 -2.13 1.45
CA ARG A 41 -7.32 -1.30 1.70
C ARG A 41 -6.59 -1.10 0.39
N GLY A 42 -6.89 0.00 -0.31
CA GLY A 42 -6.12 0.48 -1.45
C GLY A 42 -5.74 -0.63 -2.46
N GLU A 43 -6.59 -0.86 -3.44
CA GLU A 43 -6.46 -1.97 -4.40
C GLU A 43 -5.85 -1.50 -5.72
N ILE A 44 -5.07 -0.39 -5.70
CA ILE A 44 -4.44 0.08 -6.93
C ILE A 44 -2.99 -0.35 -6.97
N LEU A 45 -2.70 -1.22 -7.93
CA LEU A 45 -1.36 -1.62 -8.29
C LEU A 45 -0.85 -0.68 -9.39
N MET A 46 0.22 0.05 -9.10
CA MET A 46 0.85 0.98 -10.01
C MET A 46 1.86 0.26 -10.92
N PRO A 47 2.28 0.85 -12.04
CA PRO A 47 3.32 0.29 -12.91
C PRO A 47 4.55 -0.24 -12.17
N SER A 48 5.03 0.50 -11.17
CA SER A 48 6.18 0.07 -10.35
C SER A 48 5.94 -1.20 -9.54
N GLY A 49 4.71 -1.43 -9.08
CA GLY A 49 4.32 -2.66 -8.40
C GLY A 49 4.10 -3.82 -9.38
N ILE A 50 3.52 -3.53 -10.55
CA ILE A 50 3.35 -4.51 -11.63
C ILE A 50 4.73 -5.00 -12.11
N GLU A 51 5.64 -4.07 -12.38
CA GLU A 51 7.01 -4.38 -12.77
C GLU A 51 7.74 -5.21 -11.70
N ALA A 52 7.56 -4.86 -10.42
CA ALA A 52 8.13 -5.66 -9.33
C ALA A 52 7.64 -7.12 -9.36
N LEU A 53 6.35 -7.37 -9.61
CA LEU A 53 5.81 -8.72 -9.73
C LEU A 53 6.35 -9.45 -10.97
N HIS A 54 6.51 -8.76 -12.10
CA HIS A 54 7.14 -9.34 -13.29
C HIS A 54 8.60 -9.76 -13.04
N GLN A 55 9.38 -8.91 -12.39
CA GLN A 55 10.77 -9.22 -12.00
C GLN A 55 10.87 -10.41 -11.05
N MET A 56 9.88 -10.58 -10.16
CA MET A 56 9.79 -11.75 -9.29
C MET A 56 9.41 -13.04 -10.03
N GLY A 57 9.01 -12.97 -11.31
CA GLY A 57 8.47 -14.12 -12.06
C GLY A 57 6.99 -14.40 -11.75
N LEU A 58 6.27 -13.46 -11.14
CA LEU A 58 4.87 -13.59 -10.75
C LEU A 58 3.89 -12.95 -11.76
N GLY A 59 4.36 -12.62 -12.95
CA GLY A 59 3.53 -12.00 -13.99
C GLY A 59 2.33 -12.85 -14.42
N GLU A 60 2.48 -14.18 -14.47
CA GLU A 60 1.37 -15.08 -14.79
C GLU A 60 0.35 -15.14 -13.64
N ALA A 61 0.80 -15.19 -12.39
CA ALA A 61 -0.06 -15.14 -11.22
C ALA A 61 -0.85 -13.82 -11.17
N LEU A 62 -0.21 -12.69 -11.52
CA LEU A 62 -0.88 -11.41 -11.67
C LEU A 62 -1.93 -11.44 -12.79
N ALA A 63 -1.62 -12.00 -13.95
CA ALA A 63 -2.53 -12.05 -15.10
C ALA A 63 -3.78 -12.91 -14.83
N GLN A 64 -3.70 -13.86 -13.91
CA GLN A 64 -4.82 -14.70 -13.46
C GLN A 64 -5.64 -14.06 -12.33
N THR A 65 -5.18 -12.93 -11.79
CA THR A 65 -5.89 -12.21 -10.71
C THR A 65 -6.90 -11.23 -11.29
N ASP A 66 -8.13 -11.26 -10.78
CA ASP A 66 -9.16 -10.32 -11.19
C ASP A 66 -8.70 -8.89 -11.01
N SER A 67 -8.75 -8.13 -12.10
CA SER A 67 -8.28 -6.74 -12.14
C SER A 67 -9.03 -5.90 -13.16
N HIS A 68 -9.01 -4.59 -12.98
CA HIS A 68 -9.55 -3.61 -13.91
C HIS A 68 -8.52 -2.50 -14.16
N ALA A 69 -8.19 -2.27 -15.44
CA ALA A 69 -7.24 -1.23 -15.81
C ALA A 69 -7.86 0.17 -15.66
N ALA A 70 -7.09 1.11 -15.13
CA ALA A 70 -7.52 2.48 -14.88
C ALA A 70 -6.55 3.50 -15.52
N PRO A 71 -6.45 3.56 -16.87
CA PRO A 71 -5.51 4.45 -17.56
C PRO A 71 -5.98 5.92 -17.57
N ASP A 72 -7.29 6.16 -17.42
CA ASP A 72 -7.86 7.50 -17.50
C ASP A 72 -7.82 8.19 -16.15
N PHE A 73 -7.55 9.49 -16.18
CA PHE A 73 -7.64 10.35 -15.01
C PHE A 73 -8.41 11.62 -15.29
N THR A 74 -9.44 11.90 -14.50
CA THR A 74 -10.22 13.14 -14.61
C THR A 74 -10.24 13.88 -13.28
N LEU A 75 -9.87 15.16 -13.32
CA LEU A 75 -9.90 16.05 -12.15
C LEU A 75 -11.02 17.08 -12.31
N TYR A 76 -11.88 17.13 -11.31
CA TYR A 76 -12.89 18.17 -11.14
C TYR A 76 -12.51 19.08 -9.98
N MET A 77 -12.68 20.40 -10.15
CA MET A 77 -12.59 21.39 -9.07
C MET A 77 -13.87 22.20 -9.01
N ASN A 78 -14.52 22.22 -7.85
CA ASN A 78 -15.83 22.87 -7.68
C ASN A 78 -16.83 22.43 -8.76
N SER A 79 -16.95 21.14 -8.98
CA SER A 79 -17.83 20.49 -9.98
C SER A 79 -17.52 20.82 -11.45
N LYS A 80 -16.45 21.57 -11.74
CA LYS A 80 -15.98 21.83 -13.11
C LYS A 80 -14.83 20.91 -13.46
N GLN A 81 -14.90 20.28 -14.63
CA GLN A 81 -13.80 19.48 -15.16
C GLN A 81 -12.62 20.39 -15.52
N ILE A 82 -11.46 20.13 -14.92
CA ILE A 82 -10.22 20.88 -15.13
C ILE A 82 -9.25 20.09 -16.01
N VAL A 83 -9.16 18.79 -15.76
CA VAL A 83 -8.27 17.87 -16.47
C VAL A 83 -9.08 16.64 -16.86
N ALA A 84 -8.90 16.18 -18.09
CA ALA A 84 -9.25 14.85 -18.54
C ALA A 84 -8.08 14.37 -19.39
N GLU A 85 -7.41 13.35 -18.91
CA GLU A 85 -6.26 12.76 -19.59
C GLU A 85 -6.53 11.27 -19.79
N HIS A 86 -6.40 10.85 -21.04
CA HIS A 86 -6.20 9.45 -21.37
C HIS A 86 -4.70 9.26 -21.49
N LEU A 87 -4.12 8.45 -20.62
CA LEU A 87 -2.70 8.18 -20.62
C LEU A 87 -2.45 6.92 -21.45
N ASP A 88 -1.72 7.10 -22.54
CA ASP A 88 -1.36 6.00 -23.43
C ASP A 88 -0.63 4.87 -22.69
N PRO A 89 -0.81 3.62 -23.12
CA PRO A 89 -0.02 2.50 -22.58
C PRO A 89 1.51 2.75 -22.61
N GLU A 90 2.00 3.49 -23.61
CA GLU A 90 3.41 3.88 -23.68
C GLU A 90 3.84 4.76 -22.49
N PHE A 91 2.98 5.66 -22.00
CA PHE A 91 3.26 6.44 -20.79
C PHE A 91 3.48 5.53 -19.59
N PHE A 92 2.74 4.45 -19.49
CA PHE A 92 2.85 3.47 -18.41
C PHE A 92 3.82 2.31 -18.72
N GLN A 93 4.65 2.44 -19.75
CA GLN A 93 5.59 1.39 -20.17
C GLN A 93 4.91 0.03 -20.43
N GLY A 94 3.68 0.07 -20.93
CA GLY A 94 2.85 -1.10 -21.19
C GLY A 94 2.04 -1.61 -19.99
N HIS A 95 2.20 -1.04 -18.81
CA HIS A 95 1.57 -1.50 -17.56
C HIS A 95 0.70 -0.40 -16.92
N PRO A 96 -0.52 -0.14 -17.42
CA PRO A 96 -1.41 0.84 -16.78
C PRO A 96 -1.75 0.44 -15.34
N PRO A 97 -2.10 1.41 -14.47
CA PRO A 97 -2.55 1.09 -13.11
C PRO A 97 -3.72 0.11 -13.12
N LEU A 98 -3.71 -0.85 -12.22
CA LEU A 98 -4.74 -1.89 -12.09
C LEU A 98 -5.46 -1.75 -10.74
N ALA A 99 -6.78 -1.64 -10.77
CA ALA A 99 -7.59 -1.95 -9.59
C ALA A 99 -7.69 -3.48 -9.49
N ILE A 100 -7.10 -4.06 -8.44
CA ILE A 100 -6.89 -5.50 -8.31
C ILE A 100 -7.45 -6.02 -6.99
N SER A 101 -7.91 -7.27 -6.98
CA SER A 101 -8.20 -7.99 -5.75
C SER A 101 -6.92 -8.29 -4.98
N GLN A 102 -6.58 -7.49 -3.97
CA GLN A 102 -5.40 -7.76 -3.14
C GLN A 102 -5.46 -9.13 -2.44
N PRO A 103 -6.61 -9.60 -1.91
CA PRO A 103 -6.72 -10.96 -1.39
C PRO A 103 -6.34 -12.02 -2.43
N ALA A 104 -6.87 -11.93 -3.65
CA ALA A 104 -6.56 -12.89 -4.72
C ALA A 104 -5.08 -12.84 -5.13
N LEU A 105 -4.49 -11.65 -5.22
CA LEU A 105 -3.06 -11.50 -5.48
C LEU A 105 -2.21 -12.18 -4.40
N LEU A 106 -2.55 -12.01 -3.12
CA LEU A 106 -1.80 -12.62 -2.02
C LEU A 106 -1.94 -14.14 -2.02
N GLU A 107 -3.14 -14.68 -2.30
CA GLU A 107 -3.34 -16.13 -2.47
C GLU A 107 -2.49 -16.66 -3.64
N ALA A 108 -2.44 -15.93 -4.76
CA ALA A 108 -1.63 -16.33 -5.91
C ALA A 108 -0.12 -16.35 -5.60
N ILE A 109 0.39 -15.33 -4.91
CA ILE A 109 1.81 -15.28 -4.50
C ILE A 109 2.14 -16.45 -3.56
N VAL A 110 1.28 -16.71 -2.57
CA VAL A 110 1.48 -17.80 -1.62
C VAL A 110 1.39 -19.16 -2.31
N ALA A 111 0.44 -19.34 -3.22
CA ALA A 111 0.31 -20.57 -3.99
C ALA A 111 1.57 -20.88 -4.82
N GLU A 112 2.22 -19.85 -5.39
CA GLU A 112 3.53 -20.03 -6.06
C GLU A 112 4.63 -20.40 -5.06
N ALA A 113 4.63 -19.80 -3.86
CA ALA A 113 5.59 -20.11 -2.81
C ALA A 113 5.42 -21.55 -2.27
N GLU A 114 4.19 -22.03 -2.12
CA GLU A 114 3.89 -23.39 -1.62
C GLU A 114 4.38 -24.51 -2.55
N LYS A 115 4.67 -24.21 -3.83
CA LYS A 115 5.32 -25.16 -4.75
C LYS A 115 6.81 -25.39 -4.41
N LEU A 116 7.40 -24.52 -3.59
CA LEU A 116 8.84 -24.55 -3.29
C LEU A 116 9.13 -25.45 -2.09
N PRO A 117 10.14 -26.33 -2.16
CA PRO A 117 10.33 -27.41 -1.18
C PRO A 117 10.76 -26.94 0.22
N ARG A 118 11.16 -25.67 0.37
CA ARG A 118 11.65 -25.10 1.64
C ARG A 118 10.77 -23.98 2.17
N PHE A 119 9.60 -23.83 1.61
CA PHE A 119 8.61 -22.88 2.06
C PHE A 119 7.59 -23.56 2.96
N LYS A 120 7.25 -22.92 4.06
CA LYS A 120 6.16 -23.32 4.94
C LYS A 120 5.25 -22.13 5.19
N PHE A 121 3.96 -22.30 5.03
CA PHE A 121 2.97 -21.27 5.38
C PHE A 121 2.15 -21.70 6.59
N GLU A 122 2.09 -20.85 7.60
CA GLU A 122 1.32 -21.04 8.82
C GLU A 122 0.22 -19.99 8.92
N ARG A 123 -1.01 -20.37 8.58
CA ARG A 123 -2.21 -19.51 8.65
C ARG A 123 -2.91 -19.64 9.99
N GLY A 124 -3.55 -18.56 10.46
CA GLY A 124 -4.26 -18.53 11.74
C GLY A 124 -3.33 -18.51 12.94
N VAL A 125 -2.06 -18.23 12.71
CA VAL A 125 -0.99 -18.26 13.72
C VAL A 125 -0.53 -16.85 14.02
N SER A 126 -0.57 -16.44 15.28
CA SER A 126 -0.12 -15.11 15.72
C SER A 126 1.24 -15.16 16.40
N VAL A 127 2.12 -14.25 16.02
CA VAL A 127 3.36 -14.00 16.78
C VAL A 127 3.00 -13.23 18.04
N LYS A 128 3.51 -13.69 19.18
CA LYS A 128 3.34 -13.09 20.50
C LYS A 128 4.48 -12.17 20.85
N GLU A 129 5.69 -12.68 20.71
CA GLU A 129 6.92 -12.00 21.07
C GLU A 129 8.09 -12.55 20.25
N LEU A 130 9.16 -11.78 20.21
CA LEU A 130 10.44 -12.23 19.70
C LEU A 130 11.25 -12.82 20.86
N VAL A 131 12.04 -13.84 20.55
CA VAL A 131 12.94 -14.48 21.51
C VAL A 131 14.35 -14.02 21.22
N GLU A 132 15.04 -13.52 22.25
CA GLU A 132 16.43 -13.07 22.16
C GLU A 132 17.36 -13.96 23.00
N GLU A 133 18.50 -14.25 22.41
CA GLU A 133 19.63 -14.90 23.10
C GLU A 133 20.93 -14.19 22.74
N GLY A 134 21.75 -13.88 23.73
CA GLY A 134 23.03 -13.19 23.49
C GLY A 134 22.93 -11.80 22.86
N GLY A 135 21.78 -11.13 23.00
CA GLY A 135 21.54 -9.81 22.42
C GLY A 135 21.15 -9.82 20.92
N ALA A 136 20.75 -10.98 20.39
CA ALA A 136 20.21 -11.10 19.04
C ALA A 136 18.89 -11.89 19.05
N VAL A 137 17.97 -11.55 18.14
CA VAL A 137 16.75 -12.31 17.94
C VAL A 137 17.07 -13.66 17.32
N THR A 138 16.60 -14.74 17.97
CA THR A 138 16.84 -16.14 17.59
C THR A 138 15.58 -16.87 17.17
N GLY A 139 14.44 -16.19 17.16
CA GLY A 139 13.16 -16.74 16.76
C GLY A 139 11.99 -15.97 17.33
N VAL A 140 10.82 -16.58 17.23
CA VAL A 140 9.56 -16.01 17.72
C VAL A 140 8.77 -17.03 18.54
N THR A 141 8.04 -16.57 19.54
CA THR A 141 6.96 -17.34 20.16
C THR A 141 5.68 -17.12 19.35
N ILE A 142 5.11 -18.18 18.84
CA ILE A 142 3.86 -18.15 18.09
C ILE A 142 2.75 -18.81 18.88
N ARG A 143 1.49 -18.41 18.60
CA ARG A 143 0.28 -18.99 19.15
C ARG A 143 -0.65 -19.44 18.04
N ASP A 144 -1.07 -20.70 18.11
CA ASP A 144 -2.12 -21.31 17.31
C ASP A 144 -3.20 -21.92 18.22
N ASP A 145 -4.06 -22.78 17.66
CA ASP A 145 -5.15 -23.46 18.39
C ASP A 145 -4.61 -24.45 19.44
N ASP A 146 -3.40 -24.97 19.26
CA ASP A 146 -2.75 -25.95 20.17
C ASP A 146 -1.96 -25.27 21.30
N GLY A 147 -1.80 -23.94 21.25
CA GLY A 147 -1.11 -23.15 22.29
C GLY A 147 0.11 -22.40 21.79
N ASP A 148 1.00 -22.08 22.72
CA ASP A 148 2.22 -21.32 22.42
C ASP A 148 3.39 -22.28 22.13
N ARG A 149 4.15 -21.98 21.08
CA ARG A 149 5.37 -22.73 20.71
C ARG A 149 6.46 -21.80 20.16
N PHE A 150 7.69 -22.21 20.37
CA PHE A 150 8.85 -21.52 19.84
C PHE A 150 9.11 -21.91 18.36
N LEU A 151 9.35 -20.93 17.52
CA LEU A 151 9.77 -21.08 16.14
C LEU A 151 11.13 -20.45 15.96
N PRO A 152 12.22 -21.24 15.84
CA PRO A 152 13.58 -20.72 15.73
C PRO A 152 13.80 -20.05 14.38
N ALA A 153 14.66 -19.02 14.36
CA ALA A 153 15.06 -18.32 13.14
C ALA A 153 16.46 -17.73 13.26
N ASP A 154 17.23 -17.76 12.19
CA ASP A 154 18.47 -17.01 12.05
C ASP A 154 18.22 -15.53 11.69
N LEU A 155 17.03 -15.25 11.13
CA LEU A 155 16.54 -13.91 10.83
C LEU A 155 15.02 -13.89 10.93
N VAL A 156 14.47 -12.91 11.61
CA VAL A 156 13.04 -12.58 11.62
C VAL A 156 12.78 -11.36 10.75
N ILE A 157 11.85 -11.46 9.80
CA ILE A 157 11.42 -10.32 8.97
C ILE A 157 10.01 -9.93 9.39
N GLY A 158 9.86 -8.74 9.99
CA GLY A 158 8.58 -8.15 10.36
C GLY A 158 7.93 -7.45 9.17
N SER A 159 6.80 -7.98 8.70
CA SER A 159 5.92 -7.40 7.68
C SER A 159 4.45 -7.44 8.14
N ASP A 160 4.25 -7.36 9.45
CA ASP A 160 2.97 -7.55 10.15
C ASP A 160 2.15 -6.26 10.28
N GLY A 161 2.52 -5.24 9.51
CA GLY A 161 1.73 -4.04 9.27
C GLY A 161 1.82 -3.00 10.39
N ARG A 162 0.89 -2.04 10.38
CA ARG A 162 0.87 -0.83 11.23
C ARG A 162 0.96 -1.11 12.74
N ASN A 163 0.42 -2.24 13.18
CA ASN A 163 0.41 -2.66 14.58
C ASN A 163 1.45 -3.75 14.85
N SER A 164 2.57 -3.72 14.13
CA SER A 164 3.61 -4.71 14.15
C SER A 164 4.07 -5.06 15.58
N VAL A 165 4.03 -6.35 15.87
CA VAL A 165 4.61 -6.90 17.12
C VAL A 165 6.13 -6.85 17.03
N VAL A 166 6.69 -7.12 15.85
CA VAL A 166 8.14 -7.09 15.60
C VAL A 166 8.69 -5.67 15.81
N ARG A 167 8.01 -4.64 15.28
CA ARG A 167 8.38 -3.23 15.50
C ARG A 167 8.39 -2.85 16.98
N LYS A 168 7.36 -3.26 17.71
CA LYS A 168 7.24 -2.96 19.15
C LYS A 168 8.37 -3.57 19.98
N HIS A 169 8.87 -4.73 19.56
CA HIS A 169 9.98 -5.40 20.24
C HIS A 169 11.30 -4.62 20.07
N LEU A 170 11.53 -4.03 18.90
CA LEU A 170 12.73 -3.24 18.64
C LEU A 170 12.78 -1.95 19.45
N ASP A 171 11.63 -1.44 19.91
CA ASP A 171 11.49 -0.20 20.69
C ASP A 171 12.25 1.00 20.09
N HIS A 172 12.37 1.02 18.78
CA HIS A 172 12.96 2.14 18.05
C HIS A 172 11.98 3.31 17.98
N GLY A 173 12.49 4.53 17.99
CA GLY A 173 11.70 5.74 17.79
C GLY A 173 10.90 5.69 16.48
N VAL A 174 9.81 6.44 16.44
CA VAL A 174 8.92 6.54 15.26
C VAL A 174 8.72 8.00 14.93
N THR A 175 9.08 8.38 13.71
CA THR A 175 8.79 9.71 13.17
C THR A 175 7.43 9.69 12.48
N GLU A 176 6.46 10.47 12.99
CA GLU A 176 5.12 10.57 12.44
C GLU A 176 4.99 11.79 11.51
N ASN A 177 4.48 11.58 10.30
CA ASN A 177 4.19 12.60 9.29
C ASN A 177 2.76 12.45 8.74
N SER A 178 1.83 12.09 9.60
CA SER A 178 0.44 11.82 9.22
C SER A 178 -0.25 13.08 8.68
N PRO A 179 -0.88 13.01 7.50
CA PRO A 179 -1.70 14.12 7.02
C PRO A 179 -2.95 14.27 7.89
N PRO A 180 -3.50 15.49 8.03
CA PRO A 180 -4.68 15.76 8.87
C PRO A 180 -5.97 15.30 8.21
N MET A 181 -6.01 14.05 7.75
CA MET A 181 -7.14 13.49 7.01
C MET A 181 -7.41 12.03 7.37
N ASP A 182 -8.65 11.63 7.17
CA ASP A 182 -9.09 10.23 7.12
C ASP A 182 -9.81 9.99 5.80
N ILE A 183 -9.99 8.72 5.42
CA ILE A 183 -10.75 8.35 4.24
C ILE A 183 -11.92 7.45 4.64
N VAL A 184 -13.10 7.83 4.21
CA VAL A 184 -14.28 6.98 4.31
C VAL A 184 -14.51 6.30 2.98
N TRP A 185 -14.38 4.97 2.97
CA TRP A 185 -14.58 4.15 1.80
C TRP A 185 -15.99 3.58 1.73
N CYS A 186 -16.53 3.51 0.52
CA CYS A 186 -17.82 2.91 0.22
C CYS A 186 -17.82 2.36 -1.20
N LYS A 187 -18.56 1.27 -1.43
CA LYS A 187 -18.79 0.71 -2.77
C LYS A 187 -20.27 0.83 -3.15
N LEU A 188 -20.52 1.08 -4.44
CA LEU A 188 -21.82 1.04 -5.10
C LEU A 188 -21.70 0.28 -6.43
N PRO A 189 -22.81 -0.12 -7.05
CA PRO A 189 -22.78 -0.60 -8.44
C PRO A 189 -22.08 0.41 -9.34
N CYS A 190 -21.20 -0.05 -10.24
CA CYS A 190 -20.49 0.84 -11.16
C CYS A 190 -21.40 1.18 -12.35
N PRO A 191 -21.40 2.45 -12.84
CA PRO A 191 -21.98 2.77 -14.13
C PRO A 191 -21.30 1.97 -15.27
N GLU A 192 -22.06 1.59 -16.32
CA GLU A 192 -21.53 0.80 -17.45
C GLU A 192 -20.33 1.48 -18.12
N ASP A 193 -20.39 2.80 -18.32
CA ASP A 193 -19.35 3.60 -18.96
C ASP A 193 -18.57 4.45 -17.95
N TRP A 194 -17.80 3.80 -17.06
CA TRP A 194 -16.97 4.52 -16.10
C TRP A 194 -15.49 4.49 -16.52
N PRO A 195 -14.93 5.59 -17.05
CA PRO A 195 -13.51 5.63 -17.42
C PRO A 195 -12.62 5.93 -16.22
N GLY A 196 -11.64 5.08 -15.96
CA GLY A 196 -10.52 5.31 -15.07
C GLY A 196 -10.83 5.86 -13.68
N VAL A 197 -9.99 6.78 -13.22
CA VAL A 197 -10.07 7.43 -11.91
C VAL A 197 -10.61 8.85 -12.04
N LYS A 198 -11.64 9.20 -11.29
CA LYS A 198 -12.15 10.57 -11.19
C LYS A 198 -11.92 11.14 -9.80
N ALA A 199 -11.33 12.33 -9.73
CA ALA A 199 -11.10 13.05 -8.48
C ALA A 199 -11.91 14.36 -8.46
N TYR A 200 -12.66 14.59 -7.39
CA TYR A 200 -13.50 15.77 -7.20
C TYR A 200 -13.01 16.55 -5.97
N VAL A 201 -12.41 17.70 -6.24
CA VAL A 201 -11.85 18.59 -5.22
C VAL A 201 -12.78 19.76 -4.97
N GLY A 202 -13.13 19.98 -3.72
CA GLY A 202 -13.92 21.12 -3.28
C GLY A 202 -13.43 21.72 -1.97
N ARG A 203 -14.26 22.57 -1.35
CA ARG A 203 -13.90 23.25 -0.10
C ARG A 203 -13.94 22.26 1.07
N GLY A 204 -12.76 21.80 1.48
CA GLY A 204 -12.61 20.91 2.64
C GLY A 204 -12.95 19.45 2.36
N HIS A 205 -13.02 19.03 1.10
CA HIS A 205 -13.24 17.63 0.75
C HIS A 205 -12.50 17.25 -0.54
N LEU A 206 -12.26 15.98 -0.68
CA LEU A 206 -11.83 15.31 -1.91
C LEU A 206 -12.60 14.00 -1.99
N LEU A 207 -13.23 13.73 -3.13
CA LEU A 207 -13.77 12.42 -3.46
C LEU A 207 -12.93 11.83 -4.59
N VAL A 208 -12.48 10.59 -4.42
CA VAL A 208 -11.89 9.78 -5.48
C VAL A 208 -12.85 8.65 -5.81
N ALA A 209 -13.11 8.43 -7.09
CA ALA A 209 -14.01 7.40 -7.58
C ALA A 209 -13.36 6.61 -8.71
N TYR A 210 -13.40 5.27 -8.65
CA TYR A 210 -12.84 4.41 -9.69
C TYR A 210 -13.55 3.04 -9.73
N HIS A 211 -13.48 2.41 -10.90
CA HIS A 211 -14.00 1.07 -11.14
C HIS A 211 -13.07 0.02 -10.53
N THR A 212 -13.63 -0.91 -9.76
CA THR A 212 -12.88 -2.00 -9.12
C THR A 212 -12.99 -3.31 -9.92
N TRP A 213 -12.15 -4.26 -9.59
CA TRP A 213 -12.10 -5.60 -10.18
C TRP A 213 -13.43 -6.37 -10.08
N ASP A 214 -14.26 -6.10 -9.06
CA ASP A 214 -15.56 -6.74 -8.79
C ASP A 214 -16.74 -5.96 -9.43
N HIS A 215 -16.47 -5.13 -10.43
CA HIS A 215 -17.45 -4.30 -11.14
C HIS A 215 -18.20 -3.31 -10.24
N SER A 216 -17.61 -2.94 -9.10
CA SER A 216 -18.16 -1.89 -8.23
C SER A 216 -17.52 -0.53 -8.51
N LEU A 217 -18.24 0.53 -8.20
CA LEU A 217 -17.69 1.89 -8.10
C LEU A 217 -17.17 2.09 -6.69
N GLN A 218 -15.85 2.19 -6.54
CA GLN A 218 -15.22 2.50 -5.27
C GLN A 218 -15.19 4.01 -5.07
N LEU A 219 -15.69 4.47 -3.93
CA LEU A 219 -15.68 5.86 -3.50
C LEU A 219 -14.77 6.03 -2.29
N GLY A 220 -13.81 6.93 -2.39
CA GLY A 220 -12.95 7.35 -1.27
C GLY A 220 -13.24 8.82 -0.92
N TRP A 221 -14.03 9.04 0.13
CA TRP A 221 -14.32 10.39 0.64
C TRP A 221 -13.27 10.80 1.66
N VAL A 222 -12.42 11.72 1.27
CA VAL A 222 -11.37 12.26 2.15
C VAL A 222 -11.96 13.37 3.00
N ILE A 223 -11.82 13.23 4.30
CA ILE A 223 -12.34 14.12 5.34
C ILE A 223 -11.22 14.61 6.26
N LEU A 224 -11.47 15.67 7.02
CA LEU A 224 -10.58 16.07 8.10
C LEU A 224 -10.55 14.99 9.19
N LYS A 225 -9.36 14.72 9.73
CA LYS A 225 -9.16 13.71 10.77
C LYS A 225 -10.07 13.97 11.97
N GLY A 226 -10.70 12.89 12.46
CA GLY A 226 -11.61 12.94 13.60
C GLY A 226 -13.05 13.40 13.32
N THR A 227 -13.41 13.74 12.07
CA THR A 227 -14.79 14.21 11.74
C THR A 227 -15.74 13.08 11.31
N PHE A 228 -15.29 11.84 11.28
CA PHE A 228 -16.12 10.70 10.86
C PHE A 228 -17.36 10.48 11.72
N GLY A 229 -17.29 10.76 13.04
CA GLY A 229 -18.42 10.60 13.93
C GLY A 229 -19.64 11.41 13.47
N GLU A 230 -19.42 12.68 13.04
CA GLU A 230 -20.47 13.55 12.52
C GLU A 230 -21.15 13.00 11.26
N LEU A 231 -20.38 12.34 10.39
CA LEU A 231 -20.89 11.70 9.17
C LEU A 231 -21.69 10.44 9.48
N ARG A 232 -21.14 9.59 10.36
CA ARG A 232 -21.79 8.35 10.77
C ARG A 232 -23.16 8.61 11.42
N ASP A 233 -23.26 9.62 12.27
CA ASP A 233 -24.47 9.95 13.01
C ASP A 233 -25.60 10.50 12.11
N LYS A 234 -25.23 11.05 10.92
CA LYS A 234 -26.20 11.47 9.89
C LYS A 234 -26.77 10.32 9.05
N GLY A 235 -26.15 9.16 9.07
CA GLY A 235 -26.53 8.00 8.27
C GLY A 235 -26.00 8.03 6.83
N ILE A 236 -26.04 6.85 6.17
CA ILE A 236 -25.43 6.64 4.84
C ILE A 236 -26.13 7.45 3.74
N GLU A 237 -27.44 7.59 3.80
CA GLU A 237 -28.20 8.34 2.78
C GLU A 237 -27.84 9.82 2.78
N ALA A 238 -27.79 10.44 3.98
CA ALA A 238 -27.38 11.83 4.12
C ALA A 238 -25.93 12.06 3.68
N TRP A 239 -25.07 11.08 3.90
CA TRP A 239 -23.69 11.13 3.46
C TRP A 239 -23.56 11.02 1.94
N ILE A 240 -24.31 10.11 1.30
CA ILE A 240 -24.35 10.01 -0.17
C ILE A 240 -24.90 11.29 -0.80
N GLU A 241 -25.94 11.88 -0.20
CA GLU A 241 -26.49 13.16 -0.68
C GLU A 241 -25.46 14.30 -0.54
N GLU A 242 -24.65 14.30 0.51
CA GLU A 242 -23.55 15.26 0.67
C GLU A 242 -22.50 15.06 -0.44
N MET A 243 -22.08 13.82 -0.73
CA MET A 243 -21.18 13.54 -1.86
C MET A 243 -21.77 13.99 -3.18
N ALA A 244 -23.06 13.72 -3.42
CA ALA A 244 -23.76 14.06 -4.67
C ALA A 244 -23.77 15.58 -4.97
N ARG A 245 -23.68 16.43 -3.95
CA ARG A 245 -23.59 17.90 -4.13
C ARG A 245 -22.24 18.38 -4.67
N HIS A 246 -21.21 17.52 -4.61
CA HIS A 246 -19.83 17.91 -4.89
C HIS A 246 -19.23 17.23 -6.13
N VAL A 247 -20.01 16.43 -6.83
CA VAL A 247 -19.56 15.67 -8.00
C VAL A 247 -20.22 16.17 -9.29
N SER A 248 -19.91 15.55 -10.43
CA SER A 248 -20.58 15.82 -11.68
C SER A 248 -22.08 15.44 -11.63
N PRO A 249 -22.96 16.08 -12.43
CA PRO A 249 -24.39 15.79 -12.45
C PRO A 249 -24.72 14.32 -12.67
N ASP A 250 -24.00 13.66 -13.58
CA ASP A 250 -24.19 12.24 -13.90
C ASP A 250 -23.86 11.33 -12.71
N LEU A 251 -22.71 11.57 -12.05
CA LEU A 251 -22.36 10.84 -10.85
C LEU A 251 -23.32 11.14 -9.71
N ALA A 252 -23.77 12.39 -9.53
CA ALA A 252 -24.75 12.76 -8.53
C ALA A 252 -26.07 12.01 -8.70
N ALA A 253 -26.56 11.90 -9.92
CA ALA A 253 -27.77 11.14 -10.26
C ALA A 253 -27.59 9.65 -9.95
N HIS A 254 -26.42 9.08 -10.33
CA HIS A 254 -26.09 7.68 -10.06
C HIS A 254 -26.02 7.37 -8.56
N LEU A 255 -25.33 8.22 -7.78
CA LEU A 255 -25.22 8.07 -6.33
C LEU A 255 -26.60 8.04 -5.65
N ARG A 256 -27.51 8.95 -6.03
CA ARG A 256 -28.88 8.99 -5.50
C ARG A 256 -29.69 7.76 -5.89
N ALA A 257 -29.61 7.34 -7.16
CA ALA A 257 -30.34 6.18 -7.65
C ALA A 257 -29.91 4.86 -6.97
N HIS A 258 -28.65 4.76 -6.56
CA HIS A 258 -28.09 3.53 -6.00
C HIS A 258 -27.75 3.64 -4.49
N SER A 259 -28.24 4.65 -3.79
CA SER A 259 -27.95 4.87 -2.36
C SER A 259 -28.30 3.66 -1.48
N ALA A 260 -29.41 2.99 -1.77
CA ALA A 260 -29.84 1.80 -1.03
C ALA A 260 -28.95 0.56 -1.25
N ALA A 261 -28.21 0.52 -2.36
CA ALA A 261 -27.26 -0.55 -2.67
C ALA A 261 -25.82 -0.27 -2.15
N ALA A 262 -25.62 0.89 -1.51
CA ALA A 262 -24.32 1.26 -0.96
C ALA A 262 -23.89 0.29 0.14
N GLN A 263 -22.67 -0.25 0.01
CA GLN A 263 -22.08 -1.07 1.05
C GLN A 263 -21.81 -0.23 2.30
N LYS A 264 -21.78 -0.88 3.46
CA LYS A 264 -21.49 -0.22 4.73
C LYS A 264 -20.16 0.55 4.65
N PRO A 265 -20.15 1.86 4.89
CA PRO A 265 -18.93 2.64 4.88
C PRO A 265 -17.96 2.22 5.98
N PHE A 266 -16.67 2.23 5.68
CA PHE A 266 -15.67 2.05 6.70
C PHE A 266 -14.63 3.18 6.69
N LEU A 267 -14.12 3.47 7.89
CA LEU A 267 -13.12 4.49 8.10
C LEU A 267 -11.72 3.89 7.94
N LEU A 268 -10.93 4.47 7.05
CA LEU A 268 -9.49 4.29 7.04
C LEU A 268 -8.85 5.46 7.82
N ASP A 269 -8.45 5.19 9.06
CA ASP A 269 -7.60 6.09 9.82
C ASP A 269 -6.25 6.21 9.11
N THR A 270 -5.94 7.42 8.65
CA THR A 270 -4.73 7.67 7.88
C THR A 270 -3.57 7.91 8.82
N VAL A 271 -2.58 7.01 8.73
CA VAL A 271 -1.30 7.12 9.40
C VAL A 271 -0.21 7.15 8.35
N SER A 272 0.78 7.99 8.55
CA SER A 272 2.05 7.99 7.80
C SER A 272 3.17 8.14 8.83
N ASP A 273 3.90 7.09 9.04
CA ASP A 273 5.00 7.03 10.01
C ASP A 273 6.20 6.28 9.43
N CYS A 274 7.36 6.47 10.04
CA CYS A 274 8.57 5.74 9.70
C CYS A 274 9.34 5.45 10.97
N VAL A 275 9.78 4.21 11.15
CA VAL A 275 10.64 3.80 12.27
C VAL A 275 12.04 4.37 12.07
N ASP A 276 12.66 4.84 13.13
CA ASP A 276 13.97 5.50 13.05
C ASP A 276 15.08 4.53 12.62
N SER A 277 14.97 3.24 12.98
CA SER A 277 15.81 2.17 12.44
C SER A 277 14.98 0.92 12.13
N TRP A 278 15.15 0.34 10.93
CA TRP A 278 14.35 -0.79 10.45
C TRP A 278 14.93 -2.14 10.85
N SER A 279 16.10 -2.16 11.46
CA SER A 279 16.78 -3.41 11.75
C SER A 279 17.45 -3.43 13.12
N GLY A 280 17.60 -4.63 13.67
CA GLY A 280 18.38 -4.96 14.84
C GLY A 280 19.09 -6.31 14.65
N PRO A 281 19.87 -6.78 15.64
CA PRO A 281 20.52 -8.09 15.54
C PRO A 281 19.51 -9.22 15.34
N GLY A 282 19.53 -9.88 14.17
CA GLY A 282 18.63 -10.98 13.82
C GLY A 282 17.21 -10.57 13.41
N VAL A 283 16.94 -9.27 13.16
CA VAL A 283 15.60 -8.79 12.80
C VAL A 283 15.65 -7.66 11.77
N LEU A 284 14.66 -7.66 10.85
CA LEU A 284 14.43 -6.63 9.84
C LEU A 284 12.94 -6.29 9.77
N LEU A 285 12.61 -5.02 9.60
CA LEU A 285 11.26 -4.54 9.29
C LEU A 285 11.16 -4.14 7.81
N ILE A 286 10.03 -4.46 7.16
CA ILE A 286 9.69 -4.02 5.80
C ILE A 286 8.20 -3.64 5.70
N GLY A 287 7.84 -2.87 4.67
CA GLY A 287 6.47 -2.44 4.44
C GLY A 287 5.90 -1.63 5.60
N ASP A 288 4.58 -1.75 5.84
CA ASP A 288 3.89 -0.98 6.90
C ASP A 288 4.43 -1.24 8.33
N ALA A 289 5.23 -2.27 8.55
CA ALA A 289 5.92 -2.49 9.82
C ALA A 289 7.09 -1.52 10.01
N ALA A 290 7.78 -1.15 8.94
CA ALA A 290 8.89 -0.19 8.94
C ALA A 290 8.40 1.25 8.68
N HIS A 291 7.47 1.41 7.73
CA HIS A 291 7.02 2.72 7.25
C HIS A 291 5.57 2.62 6.75
N THR A 292 4.66 3.26 7.42
CA THR A 292 3.27 3.33 6.98
C THR A 292 3.10 4.44 5.96
N MET A 293 2.54 4.12 4.80
CA MET A 293 2.31 5.09 3.74
C MET A 293 0.91 5.70 3.83
N SER A 294 0.81 7.00 3.59
CA SER A 294 -0.49 7.64 3.35
C SER A 294 -1.15 7.03 2.09
N PRO A 295 -2.48 6.90 2.05
CA PRO A 295 -3.18 6.37 0.87
C PRO A 295 -3.13 7.30 -0.36
N VAL A 296 -2.60 8.51 -0.23
CA VAL A 296 -2.41 9.44 -1.36
C VAL A 296 -1.51 8.79 -2.42
N GLY A 297 -2.04 8.65 -3.64
CA GLY A 297 -1.34 8.03 -4.76
C GLY A 297 -1.23 6.51 -4.70
N GLY A 298 -1.89 5.82 -3.74
CA GLY A 298 -2.00 4.36 -3.72
C GLY A 298 -0.67 3.60 -3.56
N GLN A 299 0.27 4.11 -2.74
CA GLN A 299 1.66 3.64 -2.74
C GLN A 299 1.97 2.44 -1.84
N GLY A 300 1.16 2.15 -0.82
CA GLY A 300 1.51 1.16 0.21
C GLY A 300 1.88 -0.23 -0.35
N VAL A 301 1.05 -0.78 -1.24
CA VAL A 301 1.31 -2.10 -1.87
C VAL A 301 2.57 -2.04 -2.73
N ASN A 302 2.69 -1.02 -3.58
CA ASN A 302 3.77 -0.87 -4.55
C ASN A 302 5.13 -0.75 -3.88
N ILE A 303 5.24 0.04 -2.82
CA ILE A 303 6.47 0.20 -2.04
C ILE A 303 6.82 -1.10 -1.31
N ALA A 304 5.84 -1.79 -0.71
CA ALA A 304 6.09 -3.05 -0.02
C ALA A 304 6.62 -4.16 -0.95
N LEU A 305 6.12 -4.23 -2.21
CA LEU A 305 6.66 -5.15 -3.23
C LEU A 305 8.12 -4.81 -3.58
N ARG A 306 8.43 -3.55 -3.70
CA ARG A 306 9.79 -3.05 -4.00
C ARG A 306 10.74 -3.25 -2.83
N ASP A 307 10.25 -3.10 -1.58
CA ASP A 307 11.02 -3.47 -0.38
C ASP A 307 11.44 -4.94 -0.42
N ALA A 308 10.54 -5.83 -0.84
CA ALA A 308 10.84 -7.26 -0.94
C ALA A 308 11.97 -7.54 -1.94
N ILE A 309 11.99 -6.86 -3.09
CA ILE A 309 13.08 -7.00 -4.09
C ILE A 309 14.42 -6.57 -3.49
N VAL A 310 14.47 -5.35 -2.95
CA VAL A 310 15.72 -4.82 -2.38
C VAL A 310 16.19 -5.68 -1.21
N ALA A 311 15.28 -6.09 -0.32
CA ALA A 311 15.62 -7.00 0.77
C ALA A 311 16.17 -8.33 0.25
N ALA A 312 15.59 -8.92 -0.78
CA ALA A 312 16.06 -10.16 -1.37
C ALA A 312 17.48 -10.03 -1.96
N ASN A 313 17.77 -8.94 -2.69
CA ASN A 313 19.08 -8.68 -3.27
C ASN A 313 20.21 -8.70 -2.23
N TYR A 314 19.99 -8.12 -1.06
CA TYR A 314 20.96 -8.13 0.03
C TYR A 314 20.96 -9.43 0.83
N LEU A 315 19.80 -10.01 1.08
CA LEU A 315 19.66 -11.15 1.99
C LEU A 315 20.05 -12.49 1.34
N VAL A 316 19.75 -12.70 0.07
CA VAL A 316 20.02 -13.99 -0.59
C VAL A 316 21.50 -14.37 -0.58
N PRO A 317 22.44 -13.48 -0.97
CA PRO A 317 23.88 -13.81 -0.88
C PRO A 317 24.33 -14.12 0.55
N ILE A 318 23.84 -13.36 1.53
CA ILE A 318 24.21 -13.48 2.93
C ILE A 318 23.64 -14.74 3.57
N LEU A 319 22.40 -15.09 3.28
CA LEU A 319 21.74 -16.26 3.86
C LEU A 319 22.24 -17.59 3.25
N ASN A 320 22.65 -17.58 1.98
CA ASN A 320 23.22 -18.73 1.31
C ASN A 320 24.71 -18.98 1.65
N ASN A 321 25.39 -17.99 2.24
CA ASN A 321 26.76 -18.14 2.70
C ASN A 321 26.80 -18.65 4.17
N PRO A 322 27.22 -19.89 4.44
CA PRO A 322 27.26 -20.44 5.80
C PRO A 322 28.29 -19.73 6.70
N SER A 323 29.27 -19.05 6.11
CA SER A 323 30.35 -18.36 6.82
C SER A 323 30.03 -16.89 7.10
N THR A 324 28.84 -16.42 6.79
CA THR A 324 28.43 -15.02 7.04
C THR A 324 28.54 -14.68 8.52
N SER A 325 29.31 -13.65 8.79
CA SER A 325 29.47 -13.07 10.13
C SER A 325 28.27 -12.22 10.54
N VAL A 326 28.14 -11.99 11.85
CA VAL A 326 27.13 -11.07 12.40
C VAL A 326 27.30 -9.65 11.81
N THR A 327 28.54 -9.20 11.61
CA THR A 327 28.82 -7.88 11.04
C THR A 327 28.33 -7.77 9.60
N GLU A 328 28.55 -8.78 8.76
CA GLU A 328 28.06 -8.81 7.37
C GLU A 328 26.53 -8.80 7.32
N MET A 329 25.88 -9.59 8.18
CA MET A 329 24.42 -9.58 8.30
C MET A 329 23.93 -8.19 8.69
N THR A 330 24.47 -7.58 9.73
CA THR A 330 24.08 -6.23 10.18
C THR A 330 24.28 -5.19 9.07
N SER A 331 25.39 -5.26 8.34
CA SER A 331 25.66 -4.34 7.22
C SER A 331 24.64 -4.51 6.08
N ALA A 332 24.25 -5.75 5.77
CA ALA A 332 23.21 -6.01 4.76
C ALA A 332 21.86 -5.42 5.17
N LEU A 333 21.44 -5.64 6.42
CA LEU A 333 20.18 -5.11 6.95
C LEU A 333 20.16 -3.56 6.91
N GLN A 334 21.24 -2.91 7.31
CA GLN A 334 21.37 -1.45 7.24
C GLN A 334 21.38 -0.92 5.81
N SER A 335 21.94 -1.68 4.87
CA SER A 335 21.97 -1.31 3.44
C SER A 335 20.57 -1.34 2.83
N ILE A 336 19.73 -2.32 3.19
CA ILE A 336 18.32 -2.38 2.78
C ILE A 336 17.59 -1.11 3.22
N GLU A 337 17.69 -0.76 4.50
CA GLU A 337 17.07 0.45 5.04
C GLU A 337 17.55 1.70 4.31
N LYS A 338 18.86 1.87 4.16
CA LYS A 338 19.47 3.03 3.53
C LYS A 338 18.97 3.24 2.10
N GLU A 339 18.89 2.18 1.32
CA GLU A 339 18.41 2.23 -0.06
C GLU A 339 16.92 2.56 -0.14
N ARG A 340 16.10 1.89 0.65
CA ARG A 340 14.65 2.05 0.61
C ARG A 340 14.17 3.36 1.22
N ARG A 341 14.86 3.86 2.23
CA ARG A 341 14.51 5.13 2.89
C ARG A 341 14.52 6.32 1.93
N ILE A 342 15.38 6.31 0.92
CA ILE A 342 15.41 7.37 -0.11
C ILE A 342 14.04 7.55 -0.76
N GLU A 343 13.43 6.45 -1.16
CA GLU A 343 12.12 6.47 -1.82
C GLU A 343 10.98 6.73 -0.83
N VAL A 344 11.00 6.07 0.31
CA VAL A 344 9.97 6.18 1.35
C VAL A 344 9.86 7.62 1.85
N ASP A 345 10.98 8.25 2.24
CA ASP A 345 11.01 9.62 2.76
C ASP A 345 10.53 10.61 1.69
N TYR A 346 10.97 10.44 0.44
CA TYR A 346 10.53 11.31 -0.65
C TYR A 346 9.02 11.24 -0.88
N ILE A 347 8.46 10.03 -0.95
CA ILE A 347 7.02 9.82 -1.21
C ILE A 347 6.20 10.28 -0.02
N GLN A 348 6.57 9.98 1.22
CA GLN A 348 5.86 10.47 2.40
C GLN A 348 5.83 11.99 2.46
N ASN A 349 6.95 12.66 2.17
CA ASN A 349 7.02 14.12 2.09
C ASN A 349 6.12 14.69 0.97
N LEU A 350 6.03 14.00 -0.16
CA LEU A 350 5.14 14.40 -1.25
C LEU A 350 3.67 14.21 -0.86
N GLN A 351 3.33 13.11 -0.21
CA GLN A 351 1.98 12.77 0.23
C GLN A 351 1.44 13.73 1.32
N ALA A 352 2.30 14.31 2.15
CA ALA A 352 1.91 15.20 3.24
C ALA A 352 1.43 16.58 2.78
N LYS A 353 1.80 17.03 1.58
CA LYS A 353 1.54 18.40 1.08
C LYS A 353 0.12 18.62 0.54
N PRO A 354 -0.40 17.78 -0.40
CA PRO A 354 -1.70 18.02 -1.03
C PRO A 354 -2.87 18.11 -0.06
N PRO A 355 -3.00 17.24 0.96
CA PRO A 355 -4.14 17.27 1.88
C PRO A 355 -4.29 18.60 2.63
N LYS A 356 -3.18 19.24 2.99
CA LYS A 356 -3.19 20.53 3.72
C LYS A 356 -3.85 21.65 2.89
N ILE A 357 -3.68 21.62 1.57
CA ILE A 357 -4.26 22.63 0.65
C ILE A 357 -5.68 22.25 0.25
N VAL A 358 -5.87 20.98 -0.15
CA VAL A 358 -7.14 20.46 -0.67
C VAL A 358 -8.23 20.52 0.41
N LEU A 359 -7.91 20.10 1.63
CA LEU A 359 -8.85 20.03 2.75
C LEU A 359 -9.00 21.35 3.53
N SER A 360 -8.25 22.39 3.16
CA SER A 360 -8.36 23.68 3.82
C SER A 360 -9.75 24.29 3.66
N ARG A 361 -10.42 24.57 4.79
CA ARG A 361 -11.68 25.32 4.87
C ARG A 361 -11.48 26.82 5.03
N ALA A 362 -10.21 27.26 5.15
CA ALA A 362 -9.87 28.67 5.30
C ALA A 362 -10.31 29.50 4.09
N TRP A 363 -10.63 30.74 4.29
CA TRP A 363 -11.09 31.67 3.25
C TRP A 363 -10.08 31.83 2.10
N TRP A 364 -8.79 31.72 2.38
CA TRP A 364 -7.71 31.79 1.38
C TRP A 364 -7.56 30.50 0.55
N GLY A 365 -8.10 29.37 1.02
CA GLY A 365 -8.00 28.10 0.30
C GLY A 365 -8.76 28.10 -1.02
N GLU A 366 -9.89 28.79 -1.12
CA GLU A 366 -10.69 28.85 -2.34
C GLU A 366 -9.99 29.63 -3.48
N PRO A 367 -9.44 30.84 -3.27
CA PRO A 367 -8.62 31.52 -4.28
C PRO A 367 -7.43 30.68 -4.74
N ILE A 368 -6.74 29.98 -3.85
CA ILE A 368 -5.59 29.12 -4.22
C ILE A 368 -6.06 27.97 -5.10
N ARG A 369 -7.14 27.27 -4.76
CA ARG A 369 -7.69 26.18 -5.60
C ARG A 369 -8.12 26.69 -6.98
N ARG A 370 -8.75 27.88 -7.06
CA ARG A 370 -9.13 28.49 -8.35
C ARG A 370 -7.91 28.80 -9.21
N LEU A 371 -6.88 29.40 -8.61
CA LEU A 371 -5.62 29.68 -9.32
C LEU A 371 -4.93 28.39 -9.76
N ALA A 372 -4.89 27.37 -8.91
CA ALA A 372 -4.35 26.06 -9.27
C ALA A 372 -5.14 25.42 -10.41
N GLY A 373 -6.48 25.49 -10.40
CA GLY A 373 -7.33 24.99 -11.49
C GLY A 373 -7.08 25.71 -12.82
N LEU A 374 -6.97 27.06 -12.78
CA LEU A 374 -6.60 27.85 -13.96
C LEU A 374 -5.19 27.51 -14.46
N ALA A 375 -4.24 27.32 -13.58
CA ALA A 375 -2.89 26.91 -13.95
C ALA A 375 -2.89 25.53 -14.60
N LEU A 376 -3.56 24.55 -14.01
CA LEU A 376 -3.69 23.18 -14.55
C LEU A 376 -4.51 23.11 -15.85
N SER A 377 -5.29 24.13 -16.21
CA SER A 377 -5.95 24.21 -17.52
C SER A 377 -4.94 24.48 -18.65
N THR A 378 -3.75 24.96 -18.35
CA THR A 378 -2.68 25.18 -19.34
C THR A 378 -1.84 23.92 -19.56
N GLN A 379 -1.62 23.56 -20.83
CA GLN A 379 -0.90 22.33 -21.20
C GLN A 379 0.53 22.24 -20.61
N GLN A 380 1.24 23.37 -20.57
CA GLN A 380 2.61 23.40 -20.06
C GLN A 380 2.68 23.10 -18.56
N ILE A 381 1.76 23.68 -17.78
CA ILE A 381 1.71 23.46 -16.32
C ILE A 381 1.25 22.03 -16.03
N ARG A 382 0.27 21.52 -16.78
CA ARG A 382 -0.15 20.11 -16.67
C ARG A 382 0.99 19.15 -16.91
N ARG A 383 1.78 19.33 -17.99
CA ARG A 383 2.95 18.49 -18.25
C ARG A 383 3.97 18.51 -17.12
N LYS A 384 4.27 19.67 -16.54
CA LYS A 384 5.14 19.78 -15.38
C LYS A 384 4.55 19.11 -14.13
N ALA A 385 3.26 19.28 -13.90
CA ALA A 385 2.59 18.62 -12.79
C ALA A 385 2.57 17.09 -12.96
N ALA A 386 2.30 16.59 -14.17
CA ALA A 386 2.36 15.17 -14.50
C ALA A 386 3.77 14.60 -14.32
N GLN A 387 4.82 15.34 -14.74
CA GLN A 387 6.22 14.93 -14.49
C GLN A 387 6.52 14.85 -12.99
N GLY A 388 6.07 15.83 -12.19
CA GLY A 388 6.23 15.78 -10.73
C GLY A 388 5.43 14.66 -10.05
N ALA A 389 4.30 14.26 -10.64
CA ALA A 389 3.47 13.17 -10.15
C ALA A 389 3.92 11.79 -10.67
N SER A 390 4.84 11.71 -11.64
CA SER A 390 5.32 10.45 -12.24
C SER A 390 6.00 9.51 -11.23
N VAL A 391 6.43 10.03 -10.09
CA VAL A 391 6.97 9.22 -9.00
C VAL A 391 5.93 8.27 -8.39
N PHE A 392 4.63 8.59 -8.47
CA PHE A 392 3.60 7.68 -7.99
C PHE A 392 3.45 6.42 -8.87
N PRO A 393 3.37 6.49 -10.20
CA PRO A 393 3.35 5.29 -11.02
C PRO A 393 4.70 4.55 -11.09
N PHE A 394 5.84 5.25 -11.09
CA PHE A 394 7.13 4.63 -11.43
C PHE A 394 8.11 4.49 -10.26
N GLY A 395 7.85 5.14 -9.13
CA GLY A 395 8.78 5.19 -8.01
C GLY A 395 9.85 6.28 -8.17
N VAL A 396 10.74 6.38 -7.19
CA VAL A 396 11.80 7.40 -7.10
C VAL A 396 13.15 6.83 -7.49
N ILE A 397 13.43 5.59 -7.14
CA ILE A 397 14.66 4.86 -7.46
C ILE A 397 14.37 3.74 -8.44
N ASP A 398 15.37 3.33 -9.20
CA ASP A 398 15.27 2.13 -10.05
C ASP A 398 15.51 0.89 -9.18
N VAL A 399 14.48 0.05 -9.02
CA VAL A 399 14.57 -1.19 -8.24
C VAL A 399 14.59 -2.36 -9.21
N LYS A 400 15.68 -3.13 -9.18
CA LYS A 400 15.89 -4.32 -10.00
C LYS A 400 16.16 -5.53 -9.12
N LEU A 401 15.65 -6.68 -9.57
CA LEU A 401 15.96 -7.96 -8.95
C LEU A 401 17.26 -8.50 -9.54
N ASP A 402 18.33 -8.52 -8.74
CA ASP A 402 19.69 -8.86 -9.17
C ASP A 402 20.19 -10.23 -8.65
N ILE A 403 19.28 -11.15 -8.27
CA ILE A 403 19.57 -12.46 -7.67
C ILE A 403 19.02 -13.60 -8.49
#